data_3ffb966e0cabd74cbd8f8d88cfc9af98
#
_entry.id   3ffb966e0cabd74cbd8f8d88cfc9af98
#
_cell.length_a   1.000
_cell.length_b   1.000
_cell.length_c   1.000
_cell.angle_alpha   90.00
_cell.angle_beta   90.00
_cell.angle_gamma   90.00
#
_symmetry.space_group_name_H-M   'P 1'
#
loop_
_entity.id
_entity.type
_entity.pdbx_description
1 polymer ?
#
loop_
_entity_poly.entity_id
_entity_poly.type
_entity_poly.pdbx_seq_one_letter_code
_entity_poly.pdbx_strand_id
1 'polypeptide(L)'
;IFLSQGCAGVTVLNADNAITRAFAKDCPGKVRFFSRETAPENGVFLREGVIYRSHNGEETKLMDAESILLPGLHNVENYMAAFAATDGIVSDDTCRAVAESFRGVAHRLEMIRTLHGVTYCNDSIASSPTRTIAGLHALRQKPILIAGGYDKHIPFDKLGDEICRHVKALFLTGFTAEKIYDAVTKSPLYDPKALPIRKIDDFREAVLAAAASAEEG
;
A
#
# COMPACT_ATOMS: atom_id res chain seq x y z
N ILE A 1 -16.78 3.73 -15.76
CA ILE A 1 -17.58 2.95 -14.79
C ILE A 1 -18.62 3.88 -14.16
N PHE A 2 -18.25 4.97 -13.47
CA PHE A 2 -19.18 5.85 -12.75
C PHE A 2 -20.22 6.56 -13.65
N LEU A 3 -19.93 6.81 -14.92
CA LEU A 3 -20.87 7.40 -15.88
C LEU A 3 -22.10 6.51 -16.15
N SER A 4 -22.00 5.20 -15.87
CA SER A 4 -23.11 4.24 -16.01
C SER A 4 -23.96 4.12 -14.73
N GLN A 5 -23.65 4.87 -13.69
CA GLN A 5 -24.46 4.89 -12.46
C GLN A 5 -25.72 5.76 -12.64
N GLY A 6 -26.80 5.35 -11.99
CA GLY A 6 -27.98 6.21 -11.89
C GLY A 6 -27.76 7.37 -10.88
N CYS A 7 -28.65 8.34 -10.89
CA CYS A 7 -28.58 9.50 -9.98
C CYS A 7 -28.65 9.14 -8.48
N ALA A 8 -29.13 7.96 -8.13
CA ALA A 8 -29.12 7.44 -6.75
C ALA A 8 -27.77 6.82 -6.34
N GLY A 9 -26.85 6.63 -7.28
CA GLY A 9 -25.54 6.04 -7.03
C GLY A 9 -24.62 6.96 -6.20
N VAL A 10 -23.64 6.36 -5.53
CA VAL A 10 -22.59 7.07 -4.80
C VAL A 10 -21.26 6.76 -5.47
N THR A 11 -20.50 7.80 -5.80
CA THR A 11 -19.12 7.68 -6.30
C THR A 11 -18.16 8.18 -5.23
N VAL A 12 -17.19 7.35 -4.86
CA VAL A 12 -16.14 7.71 -3.90
C VAL A 12 -14.86 8.02 -4.68
N LEU A 13 -14.29 9.20 -4.45
CA LEU A 13 -13.14 9.72 -5.18
C LEU A 13 -12.04 10.18 -4.22
N ASN A 14 -10.78 9.96 -4.63
CA ASN A 14 -9.63 10.55 -3.94
C ASN A 14 -9.51 12.03 -4.30
N ALA A 15 -9.65 12.93 -3.32
CA ALA A 15 -9.56 14.38 -3.52
C ALA A 15 -8.10 14.86 -3.71
N ASP A 16 -7.11 14.10 -3.21
CA ASP A 16 -5.69 14.44 -3.30
C ASP A 16 -5.13 14.19 -4.71
N ASN A 17 -5.82 13.38 -5.50
CA ASN A 17 -5.45 13.11 -6.89
C ASN A 17 -6.27 13.99 -7.85
N ALA A 18 -5.59 14.86 -8.61
CA ALA A 18 -6.22 15.83 -9.50
C ALA A 18 -7.11 15.18 -10.59
N ILE A 19 -6.72 13.99 -11.07
CA ILE A 19 -7.47 13.26 -12.11
C ILE A 19 -8.79 12.74 -11.52
N THR A 20 -8.72 12.02 -10.39
CA THR A 20 -9.93 11.46 -9.77
C THR A 20 -10.85 12.56 -9.25
N ARG A 21 -10.29 13.64 -8.69
CA ARG A 21 -11.06 14.81 -8.28
C ARG A 21 -11.84 15.45 -9.44
N ALA A 22 -11.22 15.52 -10.63
CA ALA A 22 -11.89 16.08 -11.81
C ALA A 22 -13.13 15.26 -12.26
N PHE A 23 -13.15 13.96 -11.99
CA PHE A 23 -14.30 13.09 -12.33
C PHE A 23 -15.60 13.47 -11.61
N ALA A 24 -15.51 14.19 -10.48
CA ALA A 24 -16.69 14.64 -9.75
C ALA A 24 -17.67 15.43 -10.62
N LYS A 25 -17.17 16.18 -11.61
CA LYS A 25 -18.00 17.00 -12.52
C LYS A 25 -18.92 16.16 -13.41
N ASP A 26 -18.50 14.94 -13.70
CA ASP A 26 -19.18 14.04 -14.64
C ASP A 26 -20.00 12.96 -13.91
N CYS A 27 -19.96 12.91 -12.58
CA CYS A 27 -20.69 11.93 -11.80
C CYS A 27 -22.19 12.26 -11.76
N PRO A 28 -23.08 11.35 -12.22
CA PRO A 28 -24.51 11.59 -12.26
C PRO A 28 -25.20 11.51 -10.88
N GLY A 29 -24.56 10.88 -9.91
CA GLY A 29 -25.05 10.65 -8.55
C GLY A 29 -24.31 11.48 -7.49
N LYS A 30 -24.41 11.03 -6.24
CA LYS A 30 -23.71 11.67 -5.12
C LYS A 30 -22.22 11.40 -5.19
N VAL A 31 -21.41 12.42 -4.91
CA VAL A 31 -19.96 12.30 -4.78
C VAL A 31 -19.58 12.39 -3.31
N ARG A 32 -18.72 11.47 -2.87
CA ARG A 32 -18.04 11.52 -1.58
C ARG A 32 -16.54 11.48 -1.82
N PHE A 33 -15.81 12.30 -1.12
CA PHE A 33 -14.38 12.33 -1.22
C PHE A 33 -13.71 11.62 -0.04
N PHE A 34 -12.51 11.08 -0.26
CA PHE A 34 -11.58 10.83 0.81
C PHE A 34 -10.28 11.59 0.56
N SER A 35 -9.64 12.07 1.63
CA SER A 35 -8.44 12.91 1.54
C SER A 35 -7.55 12.78 2.77
N ARG A 36 -6.23 12.88 2.56
CA ARG A 36 -5.25 13.07 3.63
C ARG A 36 -4.85 14.53 3.80
N GLU A 37 -5.11 15.36 2.81
CA GLU A 37 -4.59 16.72 2.72
C GLU A 37 -5.65 17.79 3.05
N THR A 38 -6.90 17.50 2.75
CA THR A 38 -8.00 18.48 2.88
C THR A 38 -9.23 17.87 3.51
N ALA A 39 -10.05 18.70 4.18
CA ALA A 39 -11.38 18.30 4.67
C ALA A 39 -12.43 18.55 3.57
N PRO A 40 -12.99 17.51 2.95
CA PRO A 40 -14.07 17.68 1.98
C PRO A 40 -15.39 18.04 2.67
N GLU A 41 -16.28 18.74 1.99
CA GLU A 41 -17.61 19.04 2.50
C GLU A 41 -18.43 17.78 2.78
N ASN A 42 -18.27 16.74 1.93
CA ASN A 42 -18.91 15.44 2.08
C ASN A 42 -17.90 14.33 1.83
N GLY A 43 -17.61 13.53 2.87
CA GLY A 43 -16.65 12.42 2.75
C GLY A 43 -15.92 12.06 4.03
N VAL A 44 -14.70 11.55 3.87
CA VAL A 44 -13.87 11.11 5.00
C VAL A 44 -12.45 11.65 4.81
N PHE A 45 -11.83 12.14 5.88
CA PHE A 45 -10.50 12.72 5.77
C PHE A 45 -9.64 12.43 7.01
N LEU A 46 -8.33 12.53 6.82
CA LEU A 46 -7.32 12.41 7.86
C LEU A 46 -6.84 13.81 8.27
N ARG A 47 -6.86 14.10 9.58
CA ARG A 47 -6.27 15.30 10.15
C ARG A 47 -5.59 14.96 11.49
N GLU A 48 -4.28 15.27 11.61
CA GLU A 48 -3.50 15.05 12.82
C GLU A 48 -3.59 13.62 13.39
N GLY A 49 -3.55 12.62 12.49
CA GLY A 49 -3.62 11.20 12.88
C GLY A 49 -5.03 10.71 13.21
N VAL A 50 -6.06 11.54 13.07
CA VAL A 50 -7.46 11.20 13.33
C VAL A 50 -8.26 11.18 12.04
N ILE A 51 -9.09 10.14 11.86
CA ILE A 51 -10.01 10.02 10.74
C ILE A 51 -11.35 10.64 11.12
N TYR A 52 -11.81 11.56 10.31
CA TYR A 52 -13.09 12.26 10.45
C TYR A 52 -14.02 11.93 9.28
N ARG A 53 -15.33 11.98 9.54
CA ARG A 53 -16.38 12.06 8.53
C ARG A 53 -16.88 13.49 8.46
N SER A 54 -17.20 13.97 7.26
CA SER A 54 -17.82 15.25 7.03
C SER A 54 -19.15 15.09 6.26
N HIS A 55 -20.18 15.76 6.73
CA HIS A 55 -21.48 15.89 6.08
C HIS A 55 -21.86 17.38 6.01
N ASN A 56 -21.91 17.93 4.80
CA ASN A 56 -22.21 19.37 4.60
C ASN A 56 -21.32 20.27 5.46
N GLY A 57 -20.05 19.87 5.64
CA GLY A 57 -19.07 20.59 6.45
C GLY A 57 -19.12 20.31 7.96
N GLU A 58 -20.10 19.57 8.46
CA GLU A 58 -20.12 19.12 9.85
C GLU A 58 -19.22 17.91 10.03
N GLU A 59 -18.24 18.02 10.92
CA GLU A 59 -17.20 17.01 11.14
C GLU A 59 -17.53 16.13 12.35
N THR A 60 -17.37 14.80 12.18
CA THR A 60 -17.51 13.82 13.26
C THR A 60 -16.27 12.94 13.31
N LYS A 61 -15.63 12.80 14.48
CA LYS A 61 -14.51 11.88 14.67
C LYS A 61 -14.99 10.44 14.49
N LEU A 62 -14.32 9.70 13.60
CA LEU A 62 -14.54 8.26 13.42
C LEU A 62 -13.61 7.43 14.31
N MET A 63 -12.29 7.61 14.17
CA MET A 63 -11.28 6.86 14.92
C MET A 63 -9.90 7.48 14.79
N ASP A 64 -8.97 7.03 15.63
CA ASP A 64 -7.54 7.33 15.47
C ASP A 64 -6.95 6.40 14.41
N ALA A 65 -6.17 6.95 13.47
CA ALA A 65 -5.62 6.17 12.36
C ALA A 65 -4.62 5.09 12.83
N GLU A 66 -3.96 5.30 13.97
CA GLU A 66 -3.05 4.33 14.58
C GLU A 66 -3.76 3.07 15.11
N SER A 67 -5.08 3.13 15.34
CA SER A 67 -5.90 1.97 15.73
C SER A 67 -6.17 1.01 14.58
N ILE A 68 -5.86 1.41 13.33
CA ILE A 68 -5.97 0.52 12.18
C ILE A 68 -4.90 -0.58 12.29
N LEU A 69 -5.35 -1.84 12.30
CA LEU A 69 -4.47 -2.99 12.45
C LEU A 69 -3.48 -3.14 11.27
N LEU A 70 -3.92 -2.82 10.05
CA LEU A 70 -3.08 -2.92 8.87
C LEU A 70 -2.11 -1.74 8.75
N PRO A 71 -0.79 -1.99 8.67
CA PRO A 71 0.19 -0.91 8.61
C PRO A 71 0.19 -0.17 7.27
N GLY A 72 0.62 1.08 7.30
CA GLY A 72 0.90 1.91 6.14
C GLY A 72 -0.21 2.89 5.77
N LEU A 73 0.21 4.08 5.33
CA LEU A 73 -0.71 5.18 4.96
C LEU A 73 -1.66 4.81 3.82
N HIS A 74 -1.24 3.95 2.89
CA HIS A 74 -2.12 3.46 1.84
C HIS A 74 -3.31 2.63 2.37
N ASN A 75 -3.14 1.96 3.53
CA ASN A 75 -4.25 1.28 4.18
C ASN A 75 -5.18 2.29 4.88
N VAL A 76 -4.66 3.34 5.47
CA VAL A 76 -5.50 4.46 5.97
C VAL A 76 -6.37 5.02 4.84
N GLU A 77 -5.81 5.25 3.65
CA GLU A 77 -6.58 5.68 2.47
C GLU A 77 -7.65 4.66 2.07
N ASN A 78 -7.32 3.37 2.06
CA ASN A 78 -8.27 2.31 1.75
C ASN A 78 -9.45 2.29 2.75
N TYR A 79 -9.17 2.47 4.05
CA TYR A 79 -10.21 2.56 5.08
C TYR A 79 -11.06 3.82 4.92
N MET A 80 -10.45 4.98 4.68
CA MET A 80 -11.20 6.21 4.40
C MET A 80 -12.13 6.05 3.19
N ALA A 81 -11.65 5.43 2.11
CA ALA A 81 -12.47 5.12 0.94
C ALA A 81 -13.63 4.16 1.28
N ALA A 82 -13.36 3.12 2.06
CA ALA A 82 -14.38 2.16 2.51
C ALA A 82 -15.43 2.83 3.42
N PHE A 83 -14.99 3.67 4.36
CA PHE A 83 -15.90 4.41 5.25
C PHE A 83 -16.76 5.40 4.47
N ALA A 84 -16.20 6.08 3.47
CA ALA A 84 -16.97 6.94 2.57
C ALA A 84 -17.98 6.15 1.73
N ALA A 85 -17.62 4.93 1.29
CA ALA A 85 -18.51 4.09 0.48
C ALA A 85 -19.67 3.52 1.30
N THR A 86 -19.43 3.15 2.55
CA THR A 86 -20.42 2.50 3.43
C THR A 86 -21.20 3.47 4.32
N ASP A 87 -20.95 4.75 4.18
CA ASP A 87 -21.60 5.80 4.95
C ASP A 87 -23.12 5.80 4.75
N GLY A 88 -23.88 5.83 5.86
CA GLY A 88 -25.32 5.68 5.86
C GLY A 88 -25.82 4.23 5.68
N ILE A 89 -24.91 3.26 5.51
CA ILE A 89 -25.24 1.82 5.39
C ILE A 89 -24.76 1.07 6.63
N VAL A 90 -23.57 1.43 7.13
CA VAL A 90 -22.91 0.77 8.26
C VAL A 90 -22.65 1.79 9.35
N SER A 91 -22.80 1.38 10.63
CA SER A 91 -22.51 2.27 11.77
C SER A 91 -21.01 2.53 11.93
N ASP A 92 -20.68 3.66 12.55
CA ASP A 92 -19.29 4.02 12.86
C ASP A 92 -18.61 3.02 13.78
N ASP A 93 -19.36 2.43 14.72
CA ASP A 93 -18.85 1.38 15.60
C ASP A 93 -18.43 0.13 14.82
N THR A 94 -19.22 -0.25 13.82
CA THR A 94 -18.87 -1.36 12.92
C THR A 94 -17.65 -1.02 12.09
N CYS A 95 -17.55 0.20 11.57
CA CYS A 95 -16.37 0.67 10.81
C CYS A 95 -15.11 0.56 11.67
N ARG A 96 -15.15 1.02 12.92
CA ARG A 96 -14.04 0.91 13.89
C ARG A 96 -13.67 -0.55 14.16
N ALA A 97 -14.65 -1.36 14.52
CA ALA A 97 -14.42 -2.77 14.84
C ALA A 97 -13.75 -3.54 13.69
N VAL A 98 -14.14 -3.26 12.46
CA VAL A 98 -13.48 -3.85 11.27
C VAL A 98 -12.05 -3.33 11.12
N ALA A 99 -11.81 -2.04 11.28
CA ALA A 99 -10.47 -1.46 11.13
C ALA A 99 -9.48 -1.99 12.17
N GLU A 100 -9.95 -2.23 13.40
CA GLU A 100 -9.15 -2.74 14.52
C GLU A 100 -8.93 -4.26 14.49
N SER A 101 -9.73 -5.01 13.74
CA SER A 101 -9.71 -6.48 13.73
C SER A 101 -9.33 -7.12 12.41
N PHE A 102 -9.51 -6.44 11.29
CA PHE A 102 -9.25 -7.01 9.97
C PHE A 102 -7.76 -7.17 9.71
N ARG A 103 -7.32 -8.40 9.54
CA ARG A 103 -5.90 -8.78 9.39
C ARG A 103 -5.35 -8.69 7.97
N GLY A 104 -6.14 -8.18 7.03
CA GLY A 104 -5.75 -8.05 5.63
C GLY A 104 -6.17 -9.22 4.75
N VAL A 105 -5.72 -9.17 3.52
CA VAL A 105 -5.97 -10.19 2.50
C VAL A 105 -4.72 -11.03 2.34
N ALA A 106 -4.89 -12.34 2.14
CA ALA A 106 -3.77 -13.24 1.83
C ALA A 106 -2.89 -12.66 0.71
N HIS A 107 -1.59 -12.85 0.82
CA HIS A 107 -0.56 -12.38 -0.12
C HIS A 107 -0.39 -10.86 -0.23
N ARG A 108 -0.97 -10.06 0.66
CA ARG A 108 -0.82 -8.60 0.70
C ARG A 108 -0.25 -8.13 2.02
N LEU A 109 1.07 -7.94 2.08
CA LEU A 109 1.83 -7.68 3.32
C LEU A 109 1.41 -8.64 4.44
N GLU A 110 1.12 -9.87 4.06
CA GLU A 110 0.64 -10.92 4.95
C GLU A 110 1.79 -11.39 5.84
N MET A 111 1.65 -11.20 7.14
CA MET A 111 2.60 -11.70 8.13
C MET A 111 2.40 -13.20 8.30
N ILE A 112 3.25 -14.01 7.65
CA ILE A 112 3.13 -15.48 7.64
C ILE A 112 3.50 -16.07 8.99
N ARG A 113 4.67 -15.69 9.51
CA ARG A 113 5.17 -16.15 10.82
C ARG A 113 6.39 -15.34 11.25
N THR A 114 6.73 -15.45 12.53
CA THR A 114 8.03 -15.06 13.06
C THR A 114 8.79 -16.32 13.48
N LEU A 115 10.03 -16.47 13.04
CA LEU A 115 10.90 -17.61 13.37
C LEU A 115 12.27 -17.06 13.74
N HIS A 116 12.78 -17.41 14.93
CA HIS A 116 14.07 -16.93 15.46
C HIS A 116 14.22 -15.41 15.38
N GLY A 117 13.18 -14.64 15.79
CA GLY A 117 13.17 -13.18 15.74
C GLY A 117 12.94 -12.60 14.33
N VAL A 118 13.06 -13.37 13.26
CA VAL A 118 12.84 -12.93 11.89
C VAL A 118 11.37 -13.07 11.48
N THR A 119 10.76 -11.98 11.04
CA THR A 119 9.38 -11.97 10.56
C THR A 119 9.33 -12.17 9.05
N TYR A 120 8.56 -13.17 8.62
CA TYR A 120 8.34 -13.50 7.21
C TYR A 120 7.02 -12.88 6.73
N CYS A 121 7.12 -12.07 5.68
CA CYS A 121 5.98 -11.36 5.09
C CYS A 121 5.80 -11.77 3.62
N ASN A 122 4.56 -12.06 3.23
CA ASN A 122 4.20 -12.38 1.85
C ASN A 122 3.43 -11.19 1.23
N ASP A 123 4.02 -10.58 0.21
CA ASP A 123 3.42 -9.51 -0.58
C ASP A 123 3.40 -9.86 -2.08
N SER A 124 3.26 -11.16 -2.40
CA SER A 124 3.34 -11.66 -3.78
C SER A 124 2.26 -11.09 -4.72
N ILE A 125 1.18 -10.52 -4.19
CA ILE A 125 0.18 -9.80 -4.98
C ILE A 125 0.63 -8.39 -5.40
N ALA A 126 1.75 -7.89 -4.88
CA ALA A 126 2.34 -6.60 -5.27
C ALA A 126 3.00 -6.69 -6.66
N SER A 127 2.21 -6.94 -7.67
CA SER A 127 2.61 -7.20 -9.05
C SER A 127 2.91 -5.93 -9.87
N SER A 128 3.25 -4.82 -9.21
CA SER A 128 3.69 -3.57 -9.85
C SER A 128 4.66 -2.81 -8.94
N PRO A 129 5.60 -2.03 -9.53
CA PRO A 129 6.55 -1.21 -8.76
C PRO A 129 5.90 -0.32 -7.70
N THR A 130 4.80 0.34 -8.03
CA THR A 130 4.07 1.22 -7.09
C THR A 130 3.56 0.48 -5.85
N ARG A 131 3.10 -0.78 -6.01
CA ARG A 131 2.64 -1.59 -4.87
C ARG A 131 3.80 -2.05 -4.01
N THR A 132 4.91 -2.48 -4.62
CA THR A 132 6.13 -2.84 -3.90
C THR A 132 6.66 -1.65 -3.10
N ILE A 133 6.68 -0.45 -3.69
CA ILE A 133 7.08 0.79 -3.01
C ILE A 133 6.17 1.05 -1.79
N ALA A 134 4.85 0.95 -1.97
CA ALA A 134 3.91 1.14 -0.87
C ALA A 134 4.13 0.11 0.25
N GLY A 135 4.44 -1.14 -0.10
CA GLY A 135 4.80 -2.20 0.84
C GLY A 135 6.07 -1.87 1.62
N LEU A 136 7.13 -1.45 0.93
CA LEU A 136 8.40 -1.07 1.57
C LEU A 136 8.23 0.08 2.57
N HIS A 137 7.43 1.09 2.21
CA HIS A 137 7.13 2.23 3.10
C HIS A 137 6.26 1.86 4.31
N ALA A 138 5.52 0.76 4.24
CA ALA A 138 4.69 0.28 5.35
C ALA A 138 5.50 -0.47 6.42
N LEU A 139 6.69 -0.96 6.09
CA LEU A 139 7.56 -1.69 7.00
C LEU A 139 8.38 -0.72 7.86
N ARG A 140 8.50 -1.04 9.16
CA ARG A 140 9.28 -0.21 10.12
C ARG A 140 10.79 -0.41 9.98
N GLN A 141 11.21 -1.56 9.48
CA GLN A 141 12.60 -1.96 9.32
C GLN A 141 12.89 -2.29 7.87
N LYS A 142 14.15 -2.16 7.45
CA LYS A 142 14.56 -2.56 6.10
C LYS A 142 14.47 -4.08 5.94
N PRO A 143 13.62 -4.60 5.04
CA PRO A 143 13.52 -6.03 4.82
C PRO A 143 14.69 -6.56 3.97
N ILE A 144 14.88 -7.87 4.02
CA ILE A 144 15.48 -8.62 2.94
C ILE A 144 14.37 -8.86 1.91
N LEU A 145 14.53 -8.33 0.70
CA LEU A 145 13.50 -8.39 -0.34
C LEU A 145 13.81 -9.51 -1.34
N ILE A 146 12.83 -10.40 -1.55
CA ILE A 146 12.82 -11.31 -2.69
C ILE A 146 11.87 -10.71 -3.72
N ALA A 147 12.38 -10.36 -4.92
CA ALA A 147 11.60 -9.70 -5.95
C ALA A 147 11.82 -10.34 -7.32
N GLY A 148 10.80 -10.22 -8.18
CA GLY A 148 10.82 -10.77 -9.52
C GLY A 148 9.46 -11.26 -9.97
N GLY A 149 9.44 -12.16 -10.94
CA GLY A 149 8.20 -12.76 -11.46
C GLY A 149 7.89 -12.35 -12.89
N TYR A 150 6.60 -12.38 -13.25
CA TYR A 150 6.12 -12.11 -14.60
C TYR A 150 6.25 -10.63 -15.00
N ASP A 151 6.66 -10.40 -16.25
CA ASP A 151 6.79 -9.04 -16.79
C ASP A 151 5.47 -8.50 -17.34
N LYS A 152 4.95 -7.46 -16.72
CA LYS A 152 3.75 -6.74 -17.14
C LYS A 152 4.07 -5.53 -18.06
N HIS A 153 5.33 -5.41 -18.53
CA HIS A 153 5.81 -4.30 -19.33
C HIS A 153 5.64 -2.91 -18.66
N ILE A 154 5.79 -2.88 -17.35
CA ILE A 154 5.74 -1.65 -16.53
C ILE A 154 7.17 -1.20 -16.27
N PRO A 155 7.48 0.13 -16.31
CA PRO A 155 8.80 0.65 -15.99
C PRO A 155 9.14 0.48 -14.50
N PHE A 156 10.41 0.15 -14.19
CA PHE A 156 10.92 -0.11 -12.84
C PHE A 156 11.78 1.03 -12.28
N ASP A 157 11.99 2.12 -13.03
CA ASP A 157 12.95 3.17 -12.69
C ASP A 157 12.79 3.71 -11.26
N LYS A 158 11.55 4.05 -10.87
CA LYS A 158 11.25 4.56 -9.52
C LYS A 158 11.48 3.52 -8.42
N LEU A 159 11.38 2.23 -8.74
CA LEU A 159 11.58 1.15 -7.77
C LEU A 159 13.04 1.03 -7.37
N GLY A 160 13.98 1.29 -8.27
CA GLY A 160 15.41 1.20 -8.02
C GLY A 160 15.86 2.07 -6.84
N ASP A 161 15.48 3.35 -6.85
CA ASP A 161 15.81 4.30 -5.77
C ASP A 161 15.20 3.88 -4.42
N GLU A 162 13.95 3.41 -4.45
CA GLU A 162 13.24 3.00 -3.22
C GLU A 162 13.82 1.71 -2.63
N ILE A 163 14.25 0.77 -3.46
CA ILE A 163 14.99 -0.41 -3.00
C ILE A 163 16.30 0.02 -2.33
N CYS A 164 17.08 0.92 -2.91
CA CYS A 164 18.31 1.41 -2.31
C CYS A 164 18.08 2.06 -0.93
N ARG A 165 16.97 2.76 -0.75
CA ARG A 165 16.64 3.41 0.54
C ARG A 165 16.12 2.46 1.59
N HIS A 166 15.31 1.49 1.20
CA HIS A 166 14.43 0.75 2.11
C HIS A 166 14.72 -0.75 2.23
N VAL A 167 15.71 -1.29 1.51
CA VAL A 167 16.02 -2.73 1.51
C VAL A 167 17.41 -2.98 2.10
N LYS A 168 17.55 -4.05 2.92
CA LYS A 168 18.83 -4.48 3.53
C LYS A 168 19.63 -5.39 2.59
N ALA A 169 18.94 -6.29 1.87
CA ALA A 169 19.52 -7.18 0.85
C ALA A 169 18.45 -7.54 -0.18
N LEU A 170 18.87 -7.74 -1.44
CA LEU A 170 17.96 -8.00 -2.56
C LEU A 170 18.26 -9.36 -3.20
N PHE A 171 17.24 -10.21 -3.25
CA PHE A 171 17.27 -11.50 -3.96
C PHE A 171 16.34 -11.42 -5.16
N LEU A 172 16.86 -11.63 -6.35
CA LEU A 172 16.14 -11.50 -7.60
C LEU A 172 15.88 -12.86 -8.24
N THR A 173 14.65 -13.07 -8.71
CA THR A 173 14.22 -14.32 -9.35
C THR A 173 13.22 -14.06 -10.48
N GLY A 174 13.07 -14.98 -11.41
CA GLY A 174 12.09 -14.91 -12.50
C GLY A 174 12.38 -13.86 -13.57
N PHE A 175 11.43 -13.66 -14.48
CA PHE A 175 11.62 -12.90 -15.73
C PHE A 175 11.97 -11.41 -15.56
N THR A 176 11.56 -10.78 -14.46
CA THR A 176 11.83 -9.36 -14.22
C THR A 176 13.11 -9.10 -13.42
N ALA A 177 13.86 -10.16 -13.06
CA ALA A 177 15.08 -10.06 -12.26
C ALA A 177 16.08 -9.06 -12.86
N GLU A 178 16.38 -9.16 -14.17
CA GLU A 178 17.30 -8.25 -14.85
C GLU A 178 16.81 -6.80 -14.88
N LYS A 179 15.50 -6.58 -15.11
CA LYS A 179 14.93 -5.24 -15.12
C LYS A 179 15.03 -4.55 -13.77
N ILE A 180 14.78 -5.30 -12.70
CA ILE A 180 14.91 -4.79 -11.32
C ILE A 180 16.39 -4.53 -11.00
N TYR A 181 17.27 -5.46 -11.36
CA TYR A 181 18.71 -5.29 -11.20
C TYR A 181 19.22 -4.02 -11.87
N ASP A 182 18.84 -3.82 -13.13
CA ASP A 182 19.19 -2.63 -13.90
C ASP A 182 18.68 -1.34 -13.25
N ALA A 183 17.43 -1.34 -12.80
CA ALA A 183 16.84 -0.19 -12.13
C ALA A 183 17.58 0.17 -10.84
N VAL A 184 17.99 -0.83 -10.05
CA VAL A 184 18.72 -0.63 -8.80
C VAL A 184 20.16 -0.17 -9.07
N THR A 185 20.88 -0.83 -9.96
CA THR A 185 22.31 -0.52 -10.23
C THR A 185 22.53 0.78 -10.98
N LYS A 186 21.51 1.28 -11.71
CA LYS A 186 21.50 2.60 -12.35
C LYS A 186 21.14 3.73 -11.40
N SER A 187 20.59 3.41 -10.21
CA SER A 187 20.27 4.42 -9.22
C SER A 187 21.54 5.09 -8.69
N PRO A 188 21.58 6.43 -8.58
CA PRO A 188 22.70 7.14 -7.96
C PRO A 188 22.86 6.84 -6.45
N LEU A 189 21.88 6.17 -5.87
CA LEU A 189 21.86 5.77 -4.45
C LEU A 189 22.43 4.36 -4.23
N TYR A 190 22.76 3.63 -5.29
CA TYR A 190 23.23 2.26 -5.17
C TYR A 190 24.66 2.18 -4.63
N ASP A 191 24.81 1.50 -3.50
CA ASP A 191 26.10 1.09 -2.94
C ASP A 191 26.11 -0.44 -2.78
N PRO A 192 26.97 -1.18 -3.52
CA PRO A 192 27.03 -2.64 -3.44
C PRO A 192 27.48 -3.17 -2.06
N LYS A 193 28.09 -2.33 -1.22
CA LYS A 193 28.44 -2.70 0.16
C LYS A 193 27.25 -2.58 1.11
N ALA A 194 26.38 -1.60 0.87
CA ALA A 194 25.18 -1.36 1.69
C ALA A 194 23.98 -2.21 1.23
N LEU A 195 23.89 -2.54 -0.04
CA LEU A 195 22.79 -3.32 -0.63
C LEU A 195 23.36 -4.47 -1.49
N PRO A 196 23.67 -5.62 -0.89
CA PRO A 196 24.06 -6.80 -1.65
C PRO A 196 22.90 -7.33 -2.48
N ILE A 197 23.18 -7.68 -3.76
CA ILE A 197 22.20 -8.26 -4.69
C ILE A 197 22.63 -9.65 -5.08
N ARG A 198 21.69 -10.61 -5.03
CA ARG A 198 21.89 -11.97 -5.52
C ARG A 198 20.79 -12.34 -6.50
N LYS A 199 21.17 -12.92 -7.66
CA LYS A 199 20.25 -13.49 -8.64
C LYS A 199 20.20 -15.00 -8.44
N ILE A 200 19.01 -15.53 -8.23
CA ILE A 200 18.78 -16.98 -7.99
C ILE A 200 17.51 -17.36 -8.74
N ASP A 201 17.63 -18.23 -9.74
CA ASP A 201 16.52 -18.58 -10.63
C ASP A 201 15.44 -19.40 -9.91
N ASP A 202 15.84 -20.35 -9.08
CA ASP A 202 14.91 -21.15 -8.29
C ASP A 202 14.37 -20.36 -7.10
N PHE A 203 13.05 -20.22 -7.04
CA PHE A 203 12.39 -19.44 -5.99
C PHE A 203 12.62 -20.04 -4.60
N ARG A 204 12.63 -21.37 -4.47
CA ARG A 204 12.87 -22.04 -3.17
C ARG A 204 14.29 -21.76 -2.68
N GLU A 205 15.26 -21.85 -3.57
CA GLU A 205 16.65 -21.52 -3.25
C GLU A 205 16.81 -20.04 -2.88
N ALA A 206 16.11 -19.14 -3.56
CA ALA A 206 16.08 -17.71 -3.22
C ALA A 206 15.54 -17.48 -1.81
N VAL A 207 14.45 -18.15 -1.43
CA VAL A 207 13.89 -18.09 -0.08
C VAL A 207 14.86 -18.61 0.97
N LEU A 208 15.50 -19.76 0.73
CA LEU A 208 16.47 -20.35 1.67
C LEU A 208 17.70 -19.45 1.83
N ALA A 209 18.20 -18.89 0.73
CA ALA A 209 19.35 -17.98 0.76
C ALA A 209 19.03 -16.65 1.47
N ALA A 210 17.84 -16.12 1.25
CA ALA A 210 17.36 -14.93 1.96
C ALA A 210 17.20 -15.20 3.47
N ALA A 211 16.60 -16.34 3.83
CA ALA A 211 16.45 -16.75 5.22
C ALA A 211 17.81 -16.94 5.93
N ALA A 212 18.79 -17.55 5.25
CA ALA A 212 20.15 -17.70 5.79
C ALA A 212 20.91 -16.37 5.96
N SER A 213 20.48 -15.32 5.25
CA SER A 213 21.07 -13.98 5.35
C SER A 213 20.33 -13.10 6.38
N ALA A 214 19.23 -13.59 6.94
CA ALA A 214 18.46 -12.87 7.94
C ALA A 214 19.11 -13.03 9.32
N GLU A 215 19.17 -11.93 10.05
CA GLU A 215 19.60 -11.86 11.44
C GLU A 215 18.40 -11.43 12.28
N GLU A 216 18.41 -11.81 13.54
CA GLU A 216 17.43 -11.32 14.52
C GLU A 216 17.46 -9.79 14.55
N GLY A 217 16.30 -9.14 14.34
CA GLY A 217 16.16 -7.69 14.21
C GLY A 217 15.80 -7.00 15.50
#